data_01fd6ebd3fe3923ff29b1e66b70ce679
#
_entry.id   01fd6ebd3fe3923ff29b1e66b70ce679
#
_cell.length_a   1.000
_cell.length_b   1.000
_cell.length_c   1.000
_cell.angle_alpha   90.00
_cell.angle_beta   90.00
_cell.angle_gamma   90.00
#
_symmetry.space_group_name_H-M   'P 1'
#
loop_
_entity.id
_entity.type
_entity.pdbx_description
1 polymer ?
#
loop_
_entity_poly.entity_id
_entity_poly.type
_entity_poly.pdbx_seq_one_letter_code
_entity_poly.pdbx_strand_id
1 'polypeptide(L)'
;MKQKHTNKMTDEELIAQYNLTPTLSKLSSYFNVPDVTVWRRAKKLGLEFKIGGGNAKIPLEEILEGKHPHYQTNKITHRMINSGVIENKCESCGLTEWLGNSLSLHLDHIDGNNHNHIRNNLRLLCPNCHSQTDTWCGKNK
;
A
#
# COMPACT_ATOMS: atom_id res chain seq x y z
N MET A 1 41.41 6.76 6.83
CA MET A 1 40.85 5.61 7.55
C MET A 1 39.68 6.09 8.41
N LYS A 2 38.42 5.79 8.03
CA LYS A 2 37.24 6.14 8.86
C LYS A 2 37.16 5.09 9.95
N GLN A 3 37.33 5.50 11.20
CA GLN A 3 37.09 4.66 12.36
C GLN A 3 35.63 4.22 12.35
N LYS A 4 35.38 2.91 12.21
CA LYS A 4 34.08 2.29 12.46
C LYS A 4 33.85 2.31 13.97
N HIS A 5 33.19 3.33 14.50
CA HIS A 5 32.63 3.27 15.84
C HIS A 5 31.48 2.25 15.79
N THR A 6 31.75 1.04 16.24
CA THR A 6 30.70 0.07 16.58
C THR A 6 30.14 0.46 17.94
N ASN A 7 29.20 1.39 17.97
CA ASN A 7 28.45 1.69 19.18
C ASN A 7 27.64 0.46 19.55
N LYS A 8 28.04 -0.19 20.66
CA LYS A 8 27.31 -1.35 21.18
C LYS A 8 25.94 -0.86 21.65
N MET A 9 24.87 -1.30 21.01
CA MET A 9 23.51 -0.91 21.36
C MET A 9 23.14 -1.49 22.73
N THR A 10 23.40 -0.75 23.82
CA THR A 10 22.86 -1.02 25.17
C THR A 10 21.47 -0.40 25.31
N ASP A 11 20.72 -0.80 26.33
CA ASP A 11 19.38 -0.26 26.55
C ASP A 11 19.43 1.22 26.97
N GLU A 12 20.41 1.59 27.81
CA GLU A 12 20.63 2.95 28.24
C GLU A 12 21.00 3.87 27.07
N GLU A 13 21.91 3.41 26.20
CA GLU A 13 22.34 4.16 25.03
C GLU A 13 21.20 4.32 24.04
N LEU A 14 20.38 3.28 23.84
CA LEU A 14 19.21 3.34 22.98
C LEU A 14 18.18 4.36 23.49
N ILE A 15 17.90 4.37 24.79
CA ILE A 15 16.99 5.34 25.41
C ILE A 15 17.55 6.77 25.27
N ALA A 16 18.84 6.97 25.55
CA ALA A 16 19.49 8.27 25.40
C ALA A 16 19.40 8.81 23.97
N GLN A 17 19.72 8.00 22.98
CA GLN A 17 19.66 8.38 21.56
C GLN A 17 18.21 8.54 21.07
N TYR A 18 17.27 7.75 21.58
CA TYR A 18 15.85 7.90 21.28
C TYR A 18 15.31 9.26 21.75
N ASN A 19 15.67 9.72 22.94
CA ASN A 19 15.26 11.01 23.46
C ASN A 19 15.81 12.19 22.64
N LEU A 20 16.97 12.02 22.02
CA LEU A 20 17.57 13.03 21.13
C LEU A 20 16.91 13.00 19.73
N THR A 21 16.69 11.82 19.18
CA THR A 21 16.16 11.65 17.83
C THR A 21 15.25 10.41 17.75
N PRO A 22 13.93 10.54 17.99
CA PRO A 22 13.00 9.41 18.02
C PRO A 22 12.63 8.92 16.61
N THR A 23 13.64 8.69 15.77
CA THR A 23 13.48 8.23 14.38
C THR A 23 14.19 6.91 14.20
N LEU A 24 13.45 5.87 13.81
CA LEU A 24 13.95 4.50 13.66
C LEU A 24 15.18 4.42 12.74
N SER A 25 15.10 5.04 11.54
CA SER A 25 16.18 5.03 10.55
C SER A 25 17.45 5.74 11.04
N LYS A 26 17.33 6.83 11.82
CA LYS A 26 18.49 7.51 12.38
C LYS A 26 19.17 6.67 13.46
N LEU A 27 18.39 6.02 14.32
CA LEU A 27 18.91 5.13 15.35
C LEU A 27 19.57 3.89 14.75
N SER A 28 19.00 3.29 13.72
CA SER A 28 19.62 2.16 13.02
C SER A 28 20.95 2.55 12.37
N SER A 29 21.01 3.75 11.79
CA SER A 29 22.27 4.29 11.25
C SER A 29 23.30 4.58 12.33
N TYR A 30 22.88 5.13 13.47
CA TYR A 30 23.76 5.41 14.61
C TYR A 30 24.42 4.15 15.18
N PHE A 31 23.61 3.11 15.41
CA PHE A 31 24.09 1.83 15.93
C PHE A 31 24.64 0.89 14.86
N ASN A 32 24.52 1.26 13.60
CA ASN A 32 24.92 0.42 12.45
C ASN A 32 24.27 -0.97 12.49
N VAL A 33 22.97 -1.03 12.78
CA VAL A 33 22.16 -2.24 12.84
C VAL A 33 20.88 -2.05 12.01
N PRO A 34 20.25 -3.15 11.53
CA PRO A 34 18.99 -3.06 10.80
C PRO A 34 17.87 -2.43 11.63
N ASP A 35 16.96 -1.68 10.96
CA ASP A 35 15.79 -1.03 11.59
C ASP A 35 14.97 -2.00 12.45
N VAL A 36 14.79 -3.25 11.98
CA VAL A 36 14.05 -4.28 12.72
C VAL A 36 14.69 -4.62 14.08
N THR A 37 16.02 -4.54 14.18
CA THR A 37 16.76 -4.80 15.42
C THR A 37 16.50 -3.69 16.44
N VAL A 38 16.59 -2.44 16.01
CA VAL A 38 16.26 -1.28 16.86
C VAL A 38 14.80 -1.33 17.28
N TRP A 39 13.89 -1.59 16.34
CA TRP A 39 12.46 -1.64 16.60
C TRP A 39 12.09 -2.70 17.65
N ARG A 40 12.61 -3.94 17.51
CA ARG A 40 12.36 -5.03 18.47
C ARG A 40 12.84 -4.67 19.87
N ARG A 41 14.03 -4.07 20.00
CA ARG A 41 14.59 -3.70 21.28
C ARG A 41 13.85 -2.53 21.92
N ALA A 42 13.56 -1.50 21.14
CA ALA A 42 12.78 -0.36 21.58
C ALA A 42 11.38 -0.77 22.07
N LYS A 43 10.69 -1.68 21.34
CA LYS A 43 9.40 -2.22 21.76
C LYS A 43 9.45 -2.92 23.12
N LYS A 44 10.53 -3.66 23.41
CA LYS A 44 10.73 -4.29 24.75
C LYS A 44 10.89 -3.24 25.85
N LEU A 45 11.44 -2.06 25.52
CA LEU A 45 11.66 -0.95 26.44
C LEU A 45 10.46 -0.01 26.54
N GLY A 46 9.35 -0.30 25.85
CA GLY A 46 8.16 0.57 25.82
C GLY A 46 8.34 1.85 25.01
N LEU A 47 9.37 1.94 24.17
CA LEU A 47 9.60 3.11 23.31
C LEU A 47 8.74 3.00 22.05
N GLU A 48 7.89 3.99 21.81
CA GLU A 48 7.04 4.08 20.64
C GLU A 48 7.63 5.01 19.59
N PHE A 49 8.04 4.44 18.46
CA PHE A 49 8.33 5.28 17.30
C PHE A 49 7.02 5.83 16.75
N LYS A 50 6.94 7.14 16.57
CA LYS A 50 5.99 7.69 15.62
C LYS A 50 6.36 7.04 14.29
N ILE A 51 5.57 6.06 13.87
CA ILE A 51 5.68 5.50 12.51
C ILE A 51 5.61 6.73 11.63
N GLY A 52 6.75 7.06 11.02
CA GLY A 52 6.92 8.29 10.26
C GLY A 52 5.72 8.43 9.37
N GLY A 53 5.04 9.58 9.45
CA GLY A 53 3.78 9.77 8.80
C GLY A 53 3.87 9.30 7.35
N GLY A 54 3.38 8.10 7.09
CA GLY A 54 3.01 7.75 5.75
C GLY A 54 2.18 8.93 5.29
N ASN A 55 2.56 9.57 4.19
CA ASN A 55 1.85 10.71 3.62
C ASN A 55 0.37 10.55 3.90
N ALA A 56 -0.25 11.56 4.50
CA ALA A 56 -1.66 11.50 4.90
C ALA A 56 -2.42 10.75 3.83
N LYS A 57 -3.10 9.67 4.20
CA LYS A 57 -3.71 8.75 3.24
C LYS A 57 -4.60 9.58 2.34
N ILE A 58 -4.23 9.73 1.07
CA ILE A 58 -5.06 10.45 0.09
C ILE A 58 -6.50 9.93 0.23
N PRO A 59 -7.50 10.79 0.45
CA PRO A 59 -8.89 10.38 0.52
C PRO A 59 -9.30 9.56 -0.70
N LEU A 60 -10.11 8.51 -0.50
CA LEU A 60 -10.55 7.68 -1.61
C LEU A 60 -11.39 8.49 -2.61
N GLU A 61 -12.18 9.41 -2.09
CA GLU A 61 -13.04 10.31 -2.84
C GLU A 61 -12.23 11.13 -3.87
N GLU A 62 -11.11 11.72 -3.46
CA GLU A 62 -10.24 12.49 -4.35
C GLU A 62 -9.64 11.64 -5.48
N ILE A 63 -9.34 10.37 -5.19
CA ILE A 63 -8.84 9.43 -6.20
C ILE A 63 -9.96 9.14 -7.21
N LEU A 64 -11.18 8.89 -6.72
CA LEU A 64 -12.34 8.56 -7.54
C LEU A 64 -12.95 9.78 -8.28
N GLU A 65 -12.52 10.98 -7.92
CA GLU A 65 -12.77 12.22 -8.68
C GLU A 65 -11.71 12.46 -9.78
N GLY A 66 -10.71 11.59 -9.89
CA GLY A 66 -9.65 11.67 -10.91
C GLY A 66 -8.49 12.62 -10.56
N LYS A 67 -8.41 13.15 -9.33
CA LYS A 67 -7.36 14.08 -8.90
C LYS A 67 -5.97 13.44 -8.78
N HIS A 68 -5.89 12.11 -8.76
CA HIS A 68 -4.66 11.36 -8.56
C HIS A 68 -4.43 10.30 -9.65
N PRO A 69 -4.13 10.70 -10.89
CA PRO A 69 -4.03 9.79 -12.05
C PRO A 69 -2.91 8.75 -11.93
N HIS A 70 -1.90 8.99 -11.10
CA HIS A 70 -0.78 8.06 -10.88
C HIS A 70 -0.93 7.17 -9.63
N TYR A 71 -2.13 7.16 -9.02
CA TYR A 71 -2.38 6.28 -7.90
C TYR A 71 -2.40 4.81 -8.34
N GLN A 72 -1.87 3.92 -7.52
CA GLN A 72 -1.73 2.50 -7.87
C GLN A 72 -3.09 1.79 -7.93
N THR A 73 -3.44 1.22 -9.08
CA THR A 73 -4.71 0.55 -9.37
C THR A 73 -5.05 -0.56 -8.38
N ASN A 74 -4.09 -1.42 -8.01
CA ASN A 74 -4.32 -2.48 -7.02
C ASN A 74 -4.70 -1.92 -5.64
N LYS A 75 -4.15 -0.79 -5.22
CA LYS A 75 -4.52 -0.14 -3.97
C LYS A 75 -5.91 0.48 -4.03
N ILE A 76 -6.33 0.99 -5.19
CA ILE A 76 -7.69 1.52 -5.40
C ILE A 76 -8.69 0.38 -5.20
N THR A 77 -8.49 -0.77 -5.84
CA THR A 77 -9.36 -1.95 -5.74
C THR A 77 -9.62 -2.34 -4.28
N HIS A 78 -8.56 -2.57 -3.50
CA HIS A 78 -8.69 -2.92 -2.09
C HIS A 78 -9.40 -1.84 -1.27
N ARG A 79 -9.14 -0.57 -1.55
CA ARG A 79 -9.79 0.53 -0.83
C ARG A 79 -11.27 0.63 -1.15
N MET A 80 -11.67 0.47 -2.43
CA MET A 80 -13.06 0.51 -2.86
C MET A 80 -13.87 -0.63 -2.26
N ILE A 81 -13.34 -1.86 -2.24
CA ILE A 81 -13.98 -3.02 -1.63
C ILE A 81 -14.11 -2.82 -0.11
N ASN A 82 -13.03 -2.44 0.57
CA ASN A 82 -13.02 -2.28 2.03
C ASN A 82 -13.91 -1.12 2.52
N SER A 83 -14.15 -0.10 1.70
CA SER A 83 -15.05 1.01 2.01
C SER A 83 -16.50 0.77 1.58
N GLY A 84 -16.78 -0.35 0.91
CA GLY A 84 -18.12 -0.66 0.42
C GLY A 84 -18.55 0.16 -0.81
N VAL A 85 -17.64 0.89 -1.45
CA VAL A 85 -17.92 1.65 -2.68
C VAL A 85 -18.23 0.74 -3.84
N ILE A 86 -17.67 -0.48 -3.84
CA ILE A 86 -17.90 -1.50 -4.84
C ILE A 86 -17.99 -2.87 -4.15
N GLU A 87 -18.89 -3.71 -4.64
CA GLU A 87 -19.02 -5.08 -4.14
C GLU A 87 -17.90 -5.98 -4.72
N ASN A 88 -17.44 -6.95 -3.93
CA ASN A 88 -16.44 -7.93 -4.37
C ASN A 88 -17.08 -9.02 -5.24
N LYS A 89 -17.60 -8.62 -6.40
CA LYS A 89 -18.19 -9.51 -7.42
C LYS A 89 -17.85 -9.03 -8.83
N CYS A 90 -17.83 -9.94 -9.79
CA CYS A 90 -17.68 -9.57 -11.20
C CYS A 90 -18.94 -8.82 -11.67
N GLU A 91 -18.77 -7.58 -12.12
CA GLU A 91 -19.90 -6.76 -12.59
C GLU A 91 -20.50 -7.24 -13.92
N SER A 92 -19.78 -8.06 -14.68
CA SER A 92 -20.25 -8.62 -15.95
C SER A 92 -21.04 -9.93 -15.76
N CYS A 93 -20.49 -10.92 -15.05
CA CYS A 93 -21.11 -12.23 -14.90
C CYS A 93 -21.69 -12.51 -13.50
N GLY A 94 -21.48 -11.60 -12.54
CA GLY A 94 -22.00 -11.72 -11.19
C GLY A 94 -21.30 -12.73 -10.28
N LEU A 95 -20.24 -13.42 -10.76
CA LEU A 95 -19.54 -14.42 -9.97
C LEU A 95 -18.72 -13.77 -8.85
N THR A 96 -18.74 -14.42 -7.68
CA THR A 96 -17.94 -14.07 -6.49
C THR A 96 -16.93 -15.15 -6.15
N GLU A 97 -17.17 -16.39 -6.62
CA GLU A 97 -16.38 -17.57 -6.32
C GLU A 97 -16.11 -18.41 -7.56
N TRP A 98 -15.03 -19.18 -7.51
CA TRP A 98 -14.71 -20.18 -8.51
C TRP A 98 -14.13 -21.41 -7.82
N LEU A 99 -14.73 -22.58 -8.06
CA LEU A 99 -14.33 -23.86 -7.45
C LEU A 99 -14.22 -23.79 -5.92
N GLY A 100 -15.17 -23.07 -5.25
CA GLY A 100 -15.21 -22.92 -3.79
C GLY A 100 -14.19 -21.94 -3.20
N ASN A 101 -13.48 -21.19 -4.06
CA ASN A 101 -12.56 -20.15 -3.61
C ASN A 101 -13.04 -18.76 -4.05
N SER A 102 -12.74 -17.75 -3.24
CA SER A 102 -13.02 -16.36 -3.60
C SER A 102 -12.33 -16.00 -4.92
N LEU A 103 -13.10 -15.39 -5.82
CA LEU A 103 -12.62 -15.04 -7.15
C LEU A 103 -11.67 -13.85 -7.11
N SER A 104 -10.52 -13.98 -7.75
CA SER A 104 -9.61 -12.86 -7.94
C SER A 104 -10.16 -11.91 -9.00
N LEU A 105 -10.57 -10.71 -8.58
CA LEU A 105 -11.13 -9.69 -9.46
C LEU A 105 -10.09 -8.67 -9.88
N HIS A 106 -10.19 -8.19 -11.10
CA HIS A 106 -9.36 -7.16 -11.69
C HIS A 106 -10.14 -5.84 -11.82
N LEU A 107 -9.52 -4.74 -11.46
CA LEU A 107 -10.08 -3.42 -11.74
C LEU A 107 -9.85 -3.10 -13.22
N ASP A 108 -10.93 -2.90 -13.94
CA ASP A 108 -10.95 -2.53 -15.34
C ASP A 108 -11.30 -1.06 -15.51
N HIS A 109 -10.56 -0.37 -16.37
CA HIS A 109 -10.85 1.00 -16.81
C HIS A 109 -11.63 0.94 -18.11
N ILE A 110 -12.91 1.31 -18.09
CA ILE A 110 -13.85 1.15 -19.21
C ILE A 110 -13.32 1.83 -20.48
N ASP A 111 -12.69 2.98 -20.35
CA ASP A 111 -12.09 3.74 -21.45
C ASP A 111 -10.68 3.25 -21.86
N GLY A 112 -10.13 2.24 -21.16
CA GLY A 112 -8.77 1.73 -21.41
C GLY A 112 -7.64 2.62 -20.91
N ASN A 113 -7.94 3.75 -20.25
CA ASN A 113 -6.95 4.65 -19.67
C ASN A 113 -6.73 4.33 -18.21
N ASN A 114 -5.62 3.68 -17.88
CA ASN A 114 -5.27 3.27 -16.53
C ASN A 114 -4.93 4.43 -15.55
N HIS A 115 -4.96 5.67 -16.03
CA HIS A 115 -4.82 6.88 -15.24
C HIS A 115 -6.16 7.58 -14.94
N ASN A 116 -7.24 7.12 -15.56
CA ASN A 116 -8.57 7.68 -15.34
C ASN A 116 -9.30 6.91 -14.23
N HIS A 117 -9.10 7.34 -12.99
CA HIS A 117 -9.66 6.70 -11.80
C HIS A 117 -11.06 7.23 -11.41
N ILE A 118 -11.73 7.97 -12.30
CA ILE A 118 -13.09 8.44 -12.04
C ILE A 118 -14.01 7.24 -11.78
N ARG A 119 -14.83 7.28 -10.70
CA ARG A 119 -15.63 6.14 -10.26
C ARG A 119 -16.43 5.47 -11.37
N ASN A 120 -17.06 6.27 -12.24
CA ASN A 120 -17.91 5.76 -13.34
C ASN A 120 -17.11 5.07 -14.46
N ASN A 121 -15.79 5.22 -14.48
CA ASN A 121 -14.87 4.56 -15.40
C ASN A 121 -14.29 3.25 -14.84
N LEU A 122 -14.63 2.88 -13.60
CA LEU A 122 -14.05 1.74 -12.90
C LEU A 122 -15.08 0.66 -12.65
N ARG A 123 -14.74 -0.58 -13.00
CA ARG A 123 -15.56 -1.77 -12.72
C ARG A 123 -14.68 -2.95 -12.30
N LEU A 124 -15.24 -3.91 -11.55
CA LEU A 124 -14.56 -5.14 -11.19
C LEU A 124 -14.98 -6.27 -12.13
N LEU A 125 -14.02 -6.93 -12.73
CA LEU A 125 -14.23 -8.06 -13.63
C LEU A 125 -13.41 -9.29 -13.20
N CYS A 126 -14.00 -10.48 -13.37
CA CYS A 126 -13.21 -11.71 -13.30
C CYS A 126 -12.24 -11.82 -14.50
N PRO A 127 -11.17 -12.62 -14.38
CA PRO A 127 -10.19 -12.77 -15.46
C PRO A 127 -10.79 -13.09 -16.83
N ASN A 128 -11.83 -13.95 -16.86
CA ASN A 128 -12.51 -14.32 -18.09
C ASN A 128 -13.26 -13.14 -18.72
N CYS A 129 -14.07 -12.43 -17.94
CA CYS A 129 -14.79 -11.26 -18.44
C CYS A 129 -13.84 -10.12 -18.82
N HIS A 130 -12.79 -9.92 -18.03
CA HIS A 130 -11.78 -8.90 -18.31
C HIS A 130 -11.05 -9.17 -19.63
N SER A 131 -10.70 -10.44 -19.92
CA SER A 131 -10.02 -10.82 -21.17
C SER A 131 -10.86 -10.58 -22.44
N GLN A 132 -12.18 -10.43 -22.29
CA GLN A 132 -13.12 -10.22 -23.40
C GLN A 132 -13.47 -8.74 -23.61
N THR A 133 -12.93 -7.83 -22.80
CA THR A 133 -13.13 -6.39 -23.01
C THR A 133 -12.40 -5.89 -24.26
N ASP A 134 -12.93 -4.87 -24.88
CA ASP A 134 -12.33 -4.24 -26.08
C ASP A 134 -10.98 -3.60 -25.79
N THR A 135 -10.74 -3.23 -24.53
CA THR A 135 -9.50 -2.57 -24.06
C THR A 135 -8.45 -3.56 -23.55
N TRP A 136 -8.75 -4.86 -23.50
CA TRP A 136 -7.85 -5.89 -23.02
C TRP A 136 -6.50 -5.89 -23.74
N CYS A 137 -5.40 -5.82 -22.98
CA CYS A 137 -4.04 -5.81 -23.51
C CYS A 137 -3.80 -4.74 -24.59
N GLY A 138 -4.56 -3.66 -24.59
CA GLY A 138 -4.41 -2.58 -25.55
C GLY A 138 -4.92 -2.90 -26.96
N LYS A 139 -5.87 -3.82 -27.10
CA LYS A 139 -6.43 -4.25 -28.41
C LYS A 139 -6.90 -3.09 -29.30
N ASN A 140 -7.27 -1.96 -28.70
CA ASN A 140 -7.82 -0.78 -29.41
C ASN A 140 -6.90 0.46 -29.29
N LYS A 141 -5.59 0.26 -29.18
CA LYS A 141 -4.60 1.33 -29.27
C LYS A 141 -4.10 1.51 -30.68
#